data_365cef8512ac3c11234e327e6c239da7
#
_entry.id   365cef8512ac3c11234e327e6c239da7
#
_cell.length_a   1.000
_cell.length_b   1.000
_cell.length_c   1.000
_cell.angle_alpha   90.00
_cell.angle_beta   90.00
_cell.angle_gamma   90.00
#
_symmetry.space_group_name_H-M   'P 1'
#
loop_
_entity.id
_entity.type
_entity.pdbx_description
1 polymer ?
#
loop_
_entity_poly.entity_id
_entity_poly.type
_entity_poly.pdbx_seq_one_letter_code
_entity_poly.pdbx_strand_id
1 'polypeptide(L)'
;MKKILMMFALLTGFLAAHAQQSSGDYFEGLSRKIGFSQMIPPHGLEITYDKTVHVIFPSSVKYVDLGSPNLIAGKADGAENVIRVKATRKHFRNETNMSVITEDGNFYTFNVKYADEPLLLNVEMCDFI
;
A
#
# COMPACT_ATOMS: atom_id res chain seq x y z
N MET A 1 -18.51 -6.36 -55.76
CA MET A 1 -19.18 -6.55 -54.48
C MET A 1 -18.50 -7.57 -53.58
N LYS A 2 -18.10 -8.72 -54.08
CA LYS A 2 -17.44 -9.73 -53.24
C LYS A 2 -16.06 -9.31 -52.72
N LYS A 3 -15.32 -8.48 -53.44
CA LYS A 3 -14.00 -7.98 -53.05
C LYS A 3 -14.06 -6.94 -51.94
N ILE A 4 -15.12 -6.21 -51.80
CA ILE A 4 -15.31 -5.20 -50.75
C ILE A 4 -15.65 -5.86 -49.40
N LEU A 5 -16.40 -6.96 -49.42
CA LEU A 5 -16.73 -7.73 -48.23
C LEU A 5 -15.50 -8.45 -47.65
N MET A 6 -14.56 -8.89 -48.45
CA MET A 6 -13.31 -9.49 -47.96
C MET A 6 -12.38 -8.45 -47.31
N MET A 7 -12.34 -7.24 -47.79
CA MET A 7 -11.55 -6.18 -47.15
C MET A 7 -12.09 -5.77 -45.81
N PHE A 8 -13.39 -5.81 -45.61
CA PHE A 8 -14.02 -5.51 -44.31
C PHE A 8 -13.70 -6.52 -43.27
N ALA A 9 -13.64 -7.79 -43.59
CA ALA A 9 -13.31 -8.86 -42.64
C ALA A 9 -11.84 -8.80 -42.20
N LEU A 10 -10.94 -8.35 -43.05
CA LEU A 10 -9.53 -8.16 -42.72
C LEU A 10 -9.30 -6.97 -41.78
N LEU A 11 -10.09 -5.92 -41.88
CA LEU A 11 -9.98 -4.74 -41.01
C LEU A 11 -10.43 -5.03 -39.59
N THR A 12 -11.46 -5.85 -39.39
CA THR A 12 -11.95 -6.19 -38.06
C THR A 12 -11.01 -7.13 -37.32
N GLY A 13 -10.29 -8.01 -38.02
CA GLY A 13 -9.30 -8.86 -37.42
C GLY A 13 -8.07 -8.12 -36.90
N PHE A 14 -7.70 -7.02 -37.52
CA PHE A 14 -6.55 -6.22 -37.10
C PHE A 14 -6.81 -5.42 -35.83
N LEU A 15 -8.02 -4.93 -35.65
CA LEU A 15 -8.40 -4.16 -34.46
C LEU A 15 -8.47 -5.03 -33.20
N ALA A 16 -8.85 -6.30 -33.34
CA ALA A 16 -8.90 -7.22 -32.20
C ALA A 16 -7.51 -7.61 -31.69
N ALA A 17 -6.49 -7.61 -32.52
CA ALA A 17 -5.13 -7.95 -32.11
C ALA A 17 -4.46 -6.86 -31.28
N HIS A 18 -4.84 -5.60 -31.45
CA HIS A 18 -4.28 -4.50 -30.65
C HIS A 18 -4.88 -4.36 -29.27
N ALA A 19 -6.07 -4.87 -29.06
CA ALA A 19 -6.75 -4.76 -27.77
C ALA A 19 -6.18 -5.68 -26.69
N GLN A 20 -5.26 -6.59 -27.05
CA GLN A 20 -4.71 -7.59 -26.14
C GLN A 20 -3.35 -7.21 -25.52
N GLN A 21 -2.82 -6.06 -25.83
CA GLN A 21 -1.58 -5.59 -25.24
C GLN A 21 -1.86 -4.78 -23.98
N SER A 22 -2.34 -5.42 -22.94
CA SER A 22 -2.32 -4.78 -21.64
C SER A 22 -1.01 -5.13 -20.96
N SER A 23 -0.21 -4.13 -20.71
CA SER A 23 1.10 -4.23 -20.07
C SER A 23 1.01 -4.03 -18.56
N GLY A 24 -0.13 -4.35 -17.92
CA GLY A 24 -0.38 -4.05 -16.52
C GLY A 24 0.44 -4.86 -15.51
N ASP A 25 1.12 -5.92 -15.95
CA ASP A 25 1.72 -6.89 -15.04
C ASP A 25 3.19 -6.64 -14.71
N TYR A 26 3.81 -5.61 -15.28
CA TYR A 26 5.22 -5.32 -15.02
C TYR A 26 5.51 -3.84 -15.14
N PHE A 27 6.56 -3.41 -14.48
CA PHE A 27 7.07 -2.04 -14.58
C PHE A 27 8.02 -1.93 -15.76
N GLU A 28 7.88 -0.86 -16.51
CA GLU A 28 8.79 -0.54 -17.60
C GLU A 28 10.21 -0.35 -17.04
N GLY A 29 11.19 -0.94 -17.69
CA GLY A 29 12.58 -0.88 -17.25
C GLY A 29 13.02 -2.00 -16.33
N LEU A 30 12.09 -2.87 -15.89
CA LEU A 30 12.44 -4.06 -15.14
C LEU A 30 12.71 -5.24 -16.07
N SER A 31 13.63 -6.11 -15.66
CA SER A 31 14.01 -7.27 -16.45
C SER A 31 13.02 -8.43 -16.37
N ARG A 32 12.09 -8.42 -15.43
CA ARG A 32 11.10 -9.48 -15.24
C ARG A 32 9.86 -8.96 -14.53
N LYS A 33 8.77 -9.72 -14.66
CA LYS A 33 7.52 -9.42 -13.96
C LYS A 33 7.64 -9.64 -12.46
N ILE A 34 6.86 -8.86 -11.71
CA ILE A 34 6.65 -9.09 -10.28
C ILE A 34 5.43 -9.98 -10.13
N GLY A 35 5.61 -11.18 -9.54
CA GLY A 35 4.51 -12.09 -9.26
C GLY A 35 3.76 -11.73 -7.99
N PHE A 36 2.51 -12.19 -7.87
CA PHE A 36 1.68 -11.94 -6.68
C PHE A 36 2.31 -12.41 -5.38
N SER A 37 3.06 -13.51 -5.42
CA SER A 37 3.75 -14.03 -4.23
C SER A 37 4.86 -13.12 -3.72
N GLN A 38 5.30 -12.16 -4.54
CA GLN A 38 6.33 -11.19 -4.21
C GLN A 38 5.75 -9.85 -3.77
N MET A 39 4.44 -9.70 -3.85
CA MET A 39 3.75 -8.47 -3.48
C MET A 39 3.32 -8.53 -2.02
N ILE A 40 3.58 -7.46 -1.29
CA ILE A 40 3.12 -7.30 0.08
C ILE A 40 1.99 -6.27 0.06
N PRO A 41 0.74 -6.68 0.26
CA PRO A 41 -0.37 -5.73 0.23
C PRO A 41 -0.29 -4.79 1.42
N PRO A 42 -0.59 -3.50 1.21
CA PRO A 42 -0.62 -2.54 2.31
C PRO A 42 -1.84 -2.73 3.20
N HIS A 43 -1.68 -2.40 4.48
CA HIS A 43 -2.78 -2.32 5.43
C HIS A 43 -3.31 -0.89 5.48
N GLY A 44 -4.62 -0.73 5.51
CA GLY A 44 -5.23 0.59 5.71
C GLY A 44 -5.07 1.06 7.15
N LEU A 45 -4.68 2.31 7.35
CA LEU A 45 -4.53 2.90 8.68
C LEU A 45 -5.10 4.32 8.67
N GLU A 46 -6.01 4.59 9.59
CA GLU A 46 -6.54 5.94 9.81
C GLU A 46 -5.84 6.55 11.01
N ILE A 47 -5.40 7.80 10.86
CA ILE A 47 -4.80 8.56 11.96
C ILE A 47 -5.45 9.92 12.08
N THR A 48 -5.26 10.57 13.21
CA THR A 48 -5.83 11.88 13.51
C THR A 48 -4.83 12.76 14.26
N TYR A 49 -5.18 14.03 14.38
CA TYR A 49 -4.35 15.00 15.07
C TYR A 49 -4.54 14.94 16.60
N ASP A 50 -5.78 14.74 17.06
CA ASP A 50 -6.12 14.86 18.47
C ASP A 50 -5.97 13.58 19.28
N LYS A 51 -5.78 12.45 18.64
CA LYS A 51 -5.65 11.13 19.28
C LYS A 51 -4.44 10.39 18.72
N THR A 52 -3.86 9.54 19.55
CA THR A 52 -2.75 8.67 19.15
C THR A 52 -3.28 7.29 18.78
N VAL A 53 -2.85 6.79 17.65
CA VAL A 53 -3.11 5.41 17.23
C VAL A 53 -1.89 4.57 17.61
N HIS A 54 -2.13 3.44 18.25
CA HIS A 54 -1.09 2.48 18.62
C HIS A 54 -1.16 1.29 17.67
N VAL A 55 -0.02 0.94 17.09
CA VAL A 55 0.12 -0.26 16.26
C VAL A 55 1.04 -1.22 16.99
N ILE A 56 0.53 -2.42 17.26
CA ILE A 56 1.18 -3.44 18.07
C ILE A 56 1.67 -4.55 17.15
N PHE A 57 2.96 -4.84 17.19
CA PHE A 57 3.60 -5.86 16.37
C PHE A 57 3.93 -7.10 17.20
N PRO A 58 4.00 -8.29 16.58
CA PRO A 58 4.39 -9.51 17.31
C PRO A 58 5.85 -9.55 17.73
N SER A 59 6.69 -8.68 17.16
CA SER A 59 8.13 -8.60 17.46
C SER A 59 8.55 -7.15 17.61
N SER A 60 9.69 -6.90 18.23
CA SER A 60 10.25 -5.56 18.41
C SER A 60 10.46 -4.85 17.08
N VAL A 61 10.15 -3.57 17.04
CA VAL A 61 10.31 -2.73 15.84
C VAL A 61 11.78 -2.36 15.67
N LYS A 62 12.28 -2.61 14.48
CA LYS A 62 13.65 -2.32 14.08
C LYS A 62 13.77 -1.04 13.25
N TYR A 63 12.77 -0.76 12.41
CA TYR A 63 12.83 0.31 11.43
C TYR A 63 11.44 0.86 11.16
N VAL A 64 11.35 2.18 11.04
CA VAL A 64 10.11 2.87 10.65
C VAL A 64 10.46 3.93 9.63
N ASP A 65 9.72 3.95 8.52
CA ASP A 65 9.82 4.99 7.51
C ASP A 65 8.46 5.63 7.27
N LEU A 66 8.43 6.95 7.27
CA LEU A 66 7.22 7.74 7.05
C LEU A 66 7.29 8.41 5.70
N GLY A 67 6.24 8.23 4.89
CA GLY A 67 6.20 8.77 3.54
C GLY A 67 5.91 10.27 3.45
N SER A 68 5.57 10.91 4.56
CA SER A 68 5.17 12.32 4.57
C SER A 68 5.46 12.96 5.94
N PRO A 69 5.79 14.26 5.98
CA PRO A 69 5.90 15.01 7.23
C PRO A 69 4.56 15.23 7.93
N ASN A 70 3.45 14.85 7.31
CA ASN A 70 2.12 14.89 7.92
C ASN A 70 1.93 13.81 9.00
N LEU A 71 2.86 12.87 9.12
CA LEU A 71 2.87 11.82 10.12
C LEU A 71 3.99 12.03 11.11
N ILE A 72 3.76 11.62 12.35
CA ILE A 72 4.81 11.41 13.33
C ILE A 72 4.60 10.04 13.96
N ALA A 73 5.68 9.30 14.14
CA ALA A 73 5.63 7.98 14.75
C ALA A 73 6.86 7.76 15.63
N GLY A 74 6.68 6.97 16.68
CA GLY A 74 7.76 6.60 17.58
C GLY A 74 7.41 5.36 18.37
N LYS A 75 8.41 4.70 18.91
CA LYS A 75 8.19 3.57 19.82
C LYS A 75 7.58 4.03 21.13
N ALA A 76 6.69 3.23 21.69
CA ALA A 76 6.18 3.46 23.04
C ALA A 76 7.27 3.13 24.06
N ASP A 77 7.38 3.96 25.10
CA ASP A 77 8.38 3.77 26.15
C ASP A 77 8.14 2.44 26.87
N GLY A 78 9.18 1.60 26.91
CA GLY A 78 9.11 0.29 27.55
C GLY A 78 8.39 -0.78 26.75
N ALA A 79 7.93 -0.48 25.54
CA ALA A 79 7.24 -1.43 24.67
C ALA A 79 7.82 -1.35 23.25
N GLU A 80 8.88 -2.11 23.02
CA GLU A 80 9.66 -2.07 21.77
C GLU A 80 8.87 -2.56 20.54
N ASN A 81 7.75 -3.25 20.76
CA ASN A 81 6.88 -3.78 19.72
C ASN A 81 5.67 -2.87 19.41
N VAL A 82 5.59 -1.70 20.03
CA VAL A 82 4.46 -0.79 19.86
C VAL A 82 4.92 0.53 19.25
N ILE A 83 4.24 0.94 18.19
CA ILE A 83 4.45 2.24 17.53
C ILE A 83 3.27 3.15 17.80
N ARG A 84 3.57 4.36 18.22
CA ARG A 84 2.61 5.45 18.39
C ARG A 84 2.60 6.28 17.12
N VAL A 85 1.43 6.44 16.50
CA VAL A 85 1.29 7.19 15.25
C VAL A 85 0.26 8.29 15.41
N LYS A 86 0.59 9.45 14.89
CA LYS A 86 -0.26 10.63 14.99
C LYS A 86 -0.08 11.52 13.77
N ALA A 87 -1.13 12.27 13.41
CA ALA A 87 -1.02 13.32 12.40
C ALA A 87 -0.35 14.56 12.99
N THR A 88 0.53 15.19 12.25
CA THR A 88 1.19 16.44 12.64
C THR A 88 0.35 17.67 12.27
N ARG A 89 -0.67 17.50 11.45
CA ARG A 89 -1.60 18.54 11.05
C ARG A 89 -2.99 17.94 10.82
N LYS A 90 -4.02 18.79 10.96
CA LYS A 90 -5.41 18.39 10.73
C LYS A 90 -5.72 18.34 9.24
N HIS A 91 -6.56 17.37 8.86
CA HIS A 91 -7.21 17.31 7.54
C HIS A 91 -6.27 17.29 6.36
N PHE A 92 -5.13 16.60 6.46
CA PHE A 92 -4.31 16.40 5.27
C PHE A 92 -5.05 15.50 4.26
N ARG A 93 -4.99 15.87 2.98
CA ARG A 93 -5.83 15.28 1.94
C ARG A 93 -5.23 14.05 1.28
N ASN A 94 -3.92 14.06 1.10
CA ASN A 94 -3.26 13.01 0.34
C ASN A 94 -2.95 11.84 1.26
N GLU A 95 -3.36 10.65 0.85
CA GLU A 95 -2.88 9.44 1.50
C GLU A 95 -1.37 9.35 1.38
N THR A 96 -0.76 8.79 2.39
CA THR A 96 0.68 8.55 2.44
C THR A 96 0.93 7.14 2.91
N ASN A 97 2.15 6.81 3.26
CA ASN A 97 2.48 5.47 3.71
C ASN A 97 3.41 5.48 4.93
N MET A 98 3.42 4.35 5.60
CA MET A 98 4.36 4.03 6.66
C MET A 98 4.85 2.61 6.45
N SER A 99 6.15 2.41 6.53
CA SER A 99 6.76 1.09 6.43
C SER A 99 7.43 0.76 7.74
N VAL A 100 7.26 -0.47 8.21
CA VAL A 100 7.81 -0.96 9.47
C VAL A 100 8.50 -2.30 9.23
N ILE A 101 9.70 -2.45 9.79
CA ILE A 101 10.43 -3.71 9.80
C ILE A 101 10.61 -4.12 11.26
N THR A 102 10.28 -5.35 11.57
CA THR A 102 10.45 -5.92 12.91
C THR A 102 11.71 -6.78 13.00
N GLU A 103 12.17 -7.07 14.22
CA GLU A 103 13.41 -7.81 14.46
C GLU A 103 13.37 -9.24 13.91
N ASP A 104 12.17 -9.82 13.80
CA ASP A 104 11.98 -11.13 13.18
C ASP A 104 12.05 -11.12 11.65
N GLY A 105 12.33 -9.95 11.04
CA GLY A 105 12.50 -9.80 9.60
C GLY A 105 11.21 -9.57 8.82
N ASN A 106 10.07 -9.39 9.48
CA ASN A 106 8.83 -9.10 8.81
C ASN A 106 8.73 -7.64 8.38
N PHE A 107 8.13 -7.43 7.22
CA PHE A 107 7.93 -6.11 6.63
C PHE A 107 6.44 -5.79 6.56
N TYR A 108 6.06 -4.64 7.09
CA TYR A 108 4.68 -4.16 7.10
C TYR A 108 4.58 -2.84 6.37
N THR A 109 3.63 -2.73 5.45
CA THR A 109 3.35 -1.48 4.73
C THR A 109 1.94 -1.04 5.04
N PHE A 110 1.79 0.25 5.36
CA PHE A 110 0.51 0.86 5.66
C PHE A 110 0.21 1.98 4.65
N ASN A 111 -1.00 1.99 4.13
CA ASN A 111 -1.57 3.18 3.51
C ASN A 111 -2.24 4.00 4.59
N VAL A 112 -1.80 5.23 4.77
CA VAL A 112 -2.21 6.07 5.90
C VAL A 112 -3.01 7.26 5.39
N LYS A 113 -4.20 7.44 5.95
CA LYS A 113 -5.06 8.57 5.66
C LYS A 113 -5.51 9.27 6.94
N TYR A 114 -5.88 10.54 6.80
CA TYR A 114 -6.46 11.30 7.90
C TYR A 114 -7.93 10.94 8.10
N ALA A 115 -8.34 10.82 9.34
CA ALA A 115 -9.75 10.71 9.72
C ALA A 115 -9.96 11.49 11.02
N ASP A 116 -11.04 12.28 11.10
CA ASP A 116 -11.37 12.99 12.33
C ASP A 116 -11.65 12.02 13.48
N GLU A 117 -12.31 10.93 13.17
CA GLU A 117 -12.60 9.84 14.09
C GLU A 117 -12.10 8.52 13.49
N PRO A 118 -10.86 8.14 13.79
CA PRO A 118 -10.33 6.86 13.32
C PRO A 118 -11.20 5.70 13.76
N LEU A 119 -11.41 4.75 12.87
CA LEU A 119 -12.19 3.57 13.16
C LEU A 119 -11.59 2.77 14.32
N LEU A 120 -10.26 2.69 14.39
CA LEU A 120 -9.52 1.98 15.41
C LEU A 120 -8.45 2.89 16.00
N LEU A 121 -8.30 2.87 17.32
CA LEU A 121 -7.20 3.55 18.00
C LEU A 121 -6.05 2.60 18.35
N ASN A 122 -6.32 1.30 18.37
CA ASN A 122 -5.32 0.28 18.64
C ASN A 122 -5.42 -0.80 17.56
N VAL A 123 -4.32 -1.07 16.89
CA VAL A 123 -4.27 -2.05 15.81
C VAL A 123 -3.21 -3.10 16.17
N GLU A 124 -3.61 -4.34 16.23
CA GLU A 124 -2.71 -5.45 16.54
C GLU A 124 -2.38 -6.23 15.28
N MET A 125 -1.10 -6.27 14.93
CA MET A 125 -0.58 -6.97 13.76
C MET A 125 -0.16 -8.38 14.16
N CYS A 126 -1.14 -9.22 14.43
CA CYS A 126 -0.91 -10.64 14.74
C CYS A 126 -0.92 -11.47 13.47
N ASP A 127 -0.11 -12.52 13.43
CA ASP A 127 -0.27 -13.57 12.44
C ASP A 127 -1.52 -14.38 12.81
N PHE A 128 -2.57 -14.16 12.07
CA PHE A 128 -3.74 -15.04 12.14
C PHE A 128 -3.42 -16.32 11.38
N ILE A 129 -3.14 -17.33 12.10
CA ILE A 129 -2.98 -18.67 11.53
C ILE A 129 -4.35 -19.31 11.38
#